data_95ee630d1b3cffcdeef9ae3152df5557
#
_entry.id   95ee630d1b3cffcdeef9ae3152df5557
#
_cell.length_a   1.000
_cell.length_b   1.000
_cell.length_c   1.000
_cell.angle_alpha   90.00
_cell.angle_beta   90.00
_cell.angle_gamma   90.00
#
_symmetry.space_group_name_H-M   'P 1'
#
loop_
_entity.id
_entity.type
_entity.pdbx_description
1 polymer ?
#
loop_
_entity_poly.entity_id
_entity_poly.type
_entity_poly.pdbx_seq_one_letter_code
_entity_poly.pdbx_strand_id
1 'polypeptide(L)'
;MSLKEKYSKEIVPALKEKLGYKSVMQVPKLEKITINMGVGEASKDKGVLANAVKDLEAIAGQKVVVTKARKAVASFKIREEYPIGCKVTLRGQRMYDFFQRLIDLAIPREKDFRGLNEKSFDGKGNYNLGIKEQIIFPEIDFDKVDKIRGMDIAITTSATKDEDAKELLNCFNFPFRGKNG
;
A
#
# COMPACT_ATOMS: atom_id res chain seq x y z
N MET A 1 -4.64 15.34 15.80
CA MET A 1 -4.07 15.92 14.54
C MET A 1 -4.09 14.84 13.49
N SER A 2 -4.68 15.08 12.32
CA SER A 2 -4.66 14.11 11.23
C SER A 2 -3.24 14.01 10.62
N LEU A 3 -2.92 12.87 10.01
CA LEU A 3 -1.59 12.68 9.41
C LEU A 3 -1.31 13.70 8.29
N LYS A 4 -2.36 14.14 7.60
CA LYS A 4 -2.27 15.20 6.60
C LYS A 4 -1.90 16.55 7.20
N GLU A 5 -2.46 16.89 8.36
CA GLU A 5 -2.10 18.11 9.09
C GLU A 5 -0.69 18.06 9.63
N LYS A 6 -0.27 16.90 10.15
CA LYS A 6 1.10 16.64 10.58
C LYS A 6 2.09 16.83 9.42
N TYR A 7 1.76 16.34 8.24
CA TYR A 7 2.56 16.57 7.05
C TYR A 7 2.78 18.05 6.77
N SER A 8 1.69 18.84 6.69
CA SER A 8 1.77 20.25 6.33
C SER A 8 2.44 21.12 7.40
N LYS A 9 2.24 20.84 8.69
CA LYS A 9 2.72 21.69 9.79
C LYS A 9 4.12 21.32 10.29
N GLU A 10 4.47 20.03 10.30
CA GLU A 10 5.69 19.52 10.92
C GLU A 10 6.68 18.95 9.90
N ILE A 11 6.20 18.11 8.98
CA ILE A 11 7.06 17.35 8.08
C ILE A 11 7.62 18.23 6.96
N VAL A 12 6.81 19.08 6.36
CA VAL A 12 7.24 19.97 5.28
C VAL A 12 8.38 20.90 5.70
N PRO A 13 8.30 21.64 6.82
CA PRO A 13 9.42 22.46 7.30
C PRO A 13 10.68 21.65 7.59
N ALA A 14 10.52 20.51 8.28
CA ALA A 14 11.64 19.64 8.65
C ALA A 14 12.36 19.06 7.43
N LEU A 15 11.62 18.59 6.43
CA LEU A 15 12.20 18.08 5.18
C LEU A 15 12.86 19.18 4.35
N LYS A 16 12.25 20.36 4.29
CA LYS A 16 12.83 21.50 3.58
C LYS A 16 14.21 21.86 4.13
N GLU A 17 14.35 21.90 5.44
CA GLU A 17 15.62 22.19 6.11
C GLU A 17 16.62 21.04 5.91
N LYS A 18 16.21 19.79 6.16
CA LYS A 18 17.05 18.61 6.09
C LYS A 18 17.61 18.33 4.70
N LEU A 19 16.79 18.50 3.67
CA LEU A 19 17.14 18.23 2.27
C LEU A 19 17.59 19.47 1.51
N GLY A 20 17.59 20.65 2.16
CA GLY A 20 18.10 21.89 1.58
C GLY A 20 17.28 22.43 0.40
N TYR A 21 15.98 22.18 0.36
CA TYR A 21 15.12 22.70 -0.70
C TYR A 21 14.88 24.21 -0.61
N LYS A 22 14.95 24.89 -1.72
CA LYS A 22 14.69 26.34 -1.81
C LYS A 22 13.21 26.69 -1.67
N SER A 23 12.34 25.87 -2.23
CA SER A 23 10.89 26.06 -2.23
C SER A 23 10.15 24.95 -1.49
N VAL A 24 9.07 25.30 -0.82
CA VAL A 24 8.13 24.33 -0.20
C VAL A 24 7.54 23.38 -1.24
N MET A 25 7.38 23.84 -2.48
CA MET A 25 6.84 23.02 -3.57
C MET A 25 7.78 21.90 -4.03
N GLN A 26 9.06 21.96 -3.69
CA GLN A 26 10.05 20.92 -3.99
C GLN A 26 10.04 19.79 -2.97
N VAL A 27 9.46 19.99 -1.79
CA VAL A 27 9.40 18.99 -0.73
C VAL A 27 8.61 17.77 -1.19
N PRO A 28 9.15 16.54 -1.05
CA PRO A 28 8.43 15.33 -1.44
C PRO A 28 7.14 15.17 -0.65
N LYS A 29 6.12 14.68 -1.32
CA LYS A 29 4.79 14.40 -0.74
C LYS A 29 4.29 13.04 -1.18
N LEU A 30 3.37 12.46 -0.41
CA LEU A 30 2.63 11.28 -0.84
C LEU A 30 1.62 11.71 -1.93
N GLU A 31 1.63 11.02 -3.05
CA GLU A 31 0.71 11.28 -4.16
C GLU A 31 -0.46 10.32 -4.17
N LYS A 32 -0.20 9.02 -4.08
CA LYS A 32 -1.21 7.97 -4.05
C LYS A 32 -0.68 6.71 -3.37
N ILE A 33 -1.60 5.89 -2.91
CA ILE A 33 -1.33 4.52 -2.47
C ILE A 33 -2.21 3.59 -3.31
N THR A 34 -1.59 2.65 -3.99
CA THR A 34 -2.28 1.63 -4.78
C THR A 34 -2.18 0.30 -4.06
N ILE A 35 -3.31 -0.34 -3.83
CA ILE A 35 -3.40 -1.67 -3.24
C ILE A 35 -3.88 -2.61 -4.32
N ASN A 36 -3.13 -3.67 -4.57
CA ASN A 36 -3.48 -4.70 -5.53
C ASN A 36 -3.59 -6.06 -4.84
N MET A 37 -4.61 -6.81 -5.20
CA MET A 37 -4.81 -8.17 -4.73
C MET A 37 -4.97 -9.08 -5.94
N GLY A 38 -3.97 -9.94 -6.17
CA GLY A 38 -4.00 -10.94 -7.23
C GLY A 38 -4.76 -12.17 -6.77
N VAL A 39 -5.80 -12.57 -7.51
CA VAL A 39 -6.64 -13.72 -7.21
C VAL A 39 -6.64 -14.67 -8.40
N GLY A 40 -5.55 -15.42 -8.56
CA GLY A 40 -5.41 -16.38 -9.66
C GLY A 40 -6.45 -17.50 -9.66
N GLU A 41 -6.98 -17.84 -8.48
CA GLU A 41 -8.05 -18.85 -8.31
C GLU A 41 -9.40 -18.41 -8.89
N ALA A 42 -9.59 -17.11 -9.10
CA ALA A 42 -10.80 -16.58 -9.70
C ALA A 42 -11.06 -17.10 -11.13
N SER A 43 -10.04 -17.63 -11.80
CA SER A 43 -10.18 -18.32 -13.07
C SER A 43 -11.00 -19.60 -12.98
N LYS A 44 -11.04 -20.22 -11.79
CA LYS A 44 -11.78 -21.45 -11.52
C LYS A 44 -13.09 -21.17 -10.78
N ASP A 45 -13.08 -20.22 -9.86
CA ASP A 45 -14.25 -19.86 -9.03
C ASP A 45 -14.40 -18.34 -8.91
N LYS A 46 -15.46 -17.81 -9.49
CA LYS A 46 -15.78 -16.38 -9.45
C LYS A 46 -16.17 -15.88 -8.04
N GLY A 47 -16.65 -16.77 -7.18
CA GLY A 47 -17.01 -16.44 -5.80
C GLY A 47 -15.81 -15.99 -4.96
N VAL A 48 -14.65 -16.56 -5.22
CA VAL A 48 -13.40 -16.22 -4.54
C VAL A 48 -13.02 -14.75 -4.80
N LEU A 49 -13.20 -14.29 -6.04
CA LEU A 49 -12.93 -12.89 -6.37
C LEU A 49 -13.91 -11.93 -5.69
N ALA A 50 -15.19 -12.28 -5.62
CA ALA A 50 -16.18 -11.45 -4.94
C ALA A 50 -15.84 -11.25 -3.45
N ASN A 51 -15.35 -12.28 -2.78
CA ASN A 51 -14.88 -12.20 -1.40
C ASN A 51 -13.63 -11.33 -1.27
N ALA A 52 -12.67 -11.48 -2.19
CA ALA A 52 -11.47 -10.64 -2.22
C ALA A 52 -11.81 -9.16 -2.43
N VAL A 53 -12.77 -8.85 -3.30
CA VAL A 53 -13.26 -7.48 -3.52
C VAL A 53 -13.89 -6.91 -2.25
N LYS A 54 -14.73 -7.66 -1.55
CA LYS A 54 -15.33 -7.23 -0.28
C LYS A 54 -14.26 -6.93 0.78
N ASP A 55 -13.28 -7.80 0.92
CA ASP A 55 -12.19 -7.62 1.88
C ASP A 55 -11.40 -6.34 1.57
N LEU A 56 -11.05 -6.14 0.31
CA LEU A 56 -10.30 -4.95 -0.11
C LEU A 56 -11.13 -3.66 0.01
N GLU A 57 -12.41 -3.69 -0.27
CA GLU A 57 -13.32 -2.56 -0.04
C GLU A 57 -13.43 -2.19 1.44
N ALA A 58 -13.48 -3.18 2.32
CA ALA A 58 -13.47 -2.94 3.78
C ALA A 58 -12.16 -2.29 4.24
N ILE A 59 -11.02 -2.75 3.74
CA ILE A 59 -9.70 -2.20 4.06
C ILE A 59 -9.53 -0.77 3.55
N ALA A 60 -9.89 -0.54 2.29
CA ALA A 60 -9.68 0.75 1.62
C ALA A 60 -10.75 1.80 1.96
N GLY A 61 -11.95 1.37 2.32
CA GLY A 61 -13.10 2.28 2.51
C GLY A 61 -13.58 2.95 1.21
N GLN A 62 -13.26 2.35 0.07
CA GLN A 62 -13.55 2.86 -1.27
C GLN A 62 -13.90 1.70 -2.20
N LYS A 63 -14.71 1.96 -3.22
CA LYS A 63 -15.04 0.97 -4.25
C LYS A 63 -13.80 0.48 -4.99
N VAL A 64 -13.70 -0.81 -5.16
CA VAL A 64 -12.57 -1.49 -5.77
C VAL A 64 -12.84 -1.79 -7.24
N VAL A 65 -11.80 -1.71 -8.06
CA VAL A 65 -11.84 -2.06 -9.49
C VAL A 65 -11.37 -3.50 -9.67
N VAL A 66 -12.18 -4.30 -10.36
CA VAL A 66 -11.81 -5.66 -10.76
C VAL A 66 -10.86 -5.58 -11.95
N THR A 67 -9.72 -6.25 -11.85
CA THR A 67 -8.74 -6.33 -12.93
C THR A 67 -8.96 -7.58 -13.76
N LYS A 68 -8.83 -7.43 -15.08
CA LYS A 68 -9.08 -8.49 -16.04
C LYS A 68 -7.80 -8.88 -16.79
N ALA A 69 -7.73 -10.14 -17.22
CA ALA A 69 -6.62 -10.61 -18.02
C ALA A 69 -6.58 -9.93 -19.40
N ARG A 70 -5.40 -9.49 -19.81
CA ARG A 70 -5.18 -8.86 -21.11
C ARG A 70 -5.01 -9.85 -22.25
N LYS A 71 -4.50 -11.04 -21.94
CA LYS A 71 -4.20 -12.10 -22.89
C LYS A 71 -4.64 -13.44 -22.34
N ALA A 72 -5.05 -14.34 -23.23
CA ALA A 72 -5.31 -15.71 -22.87
C ALA A 72 -4.00 -16.46 -22.61
N VAL A 73 -3.97 -17.25 -21.55
CA VAL A 73 -2.84 -18.14 -21.20
C VAL A 73 -3.39 -19.53 -20.92
N ALA A 74 -3.18 -20.46 -21.85
CA ALA A 74 -3.75 -21.81 -21.79
C ALA A 74 -3.25 -22.62 -20.57
N SER A 75 -1.99 -22.47 -20.18
CA SER A 75 -1.40 -23.17 -19.02
C SER A 75 -2.06 -22.80 -17.70
N PHE A 76 -2.54 -21.56 -17.56
CA PHE A 76 -3.27 -21.08 -16.40
C PHE A 76 -4.79 -21.15 -16.54
N LYS A 77 -5.31 -21.67 -17.65
CA LYS A 77 -6.75 -21.73 -17.97
C LYS A 77 -7.44 -20.36 -17.93
N ILE A 78 -6.70 -19.32 -18.35
CA ILE A 78 -7.17 -17.94 -18.38
C ILE A 78 -7.48 -17.55 -19.82
N ARG A 79 -8.63 -16.94 -20.03
CA ARG A 79 -9.04 -16.29 -21.29
C ARG A 79 -8.91 -14.78 -21.15
N GLU A 80 -8.86 -14.09 -22.28
CA GLU A 80 -8.97 -12.63 -22.31
C GLU A 80 -10.25 -12.15 -21.60
N GLU A 81 -10.18 -11.01 -20.93
CA GLU A 81 -11.27 -10.43 -20.13
C GLU A 81 -11.68 -11.22 -18.86
N TYR A 82 -10.99 -12.31 -18.51
CA TYR A 82 -11.28 -13.02 -17.26
C TYR A 82 -10.87 -12.16 -16.05
N PRO A 83 -11.77 -12.02 -15.05
CA PRO A 83 -11.45 -11.33 -13.81
C PRO A 83 -10.45 -12.17 -13.00
N ILE A 84 -9.27 -11.59 -12.74
CA ILE A 84 -8.14 -12.28 -12.09
C ILE A 84 -7.61 -11.58 -10.85
N GLY A 85 -8.13 -10.42 -10.53
CA GLY A 85 -7.70 -9.66 -9.36
C GLY A 85 -8.54 -8.42 -9.13
N CYS A 86 -8.13 -7.64 -8.16
CA CYS A 86 -8.75 -6.36 -7.85
C CYS A 86 -7.69 -5.36 -7.37
N LYS A 87 -7.97 -4.08 -7.57
CA LYS A 87 -7.11 -2.99 -7.13
C LYS A 87 -7.91 -1.78 -6.70
N VAL A 88 -7.30 -0.96 -5.87
CA VAL A 88 -7.83 0.33 -5.47
C VAL A 88 -6.70 1.35 -5.40
N THR A 89 -6.97 2.57 -5.79
CA THR A 89 -6.05 3.70 -5.68
C THR A 89 -6.61 4.72 -4.72
N LEU A 90 -5.88 5.01 -3.66
CA LEU A 90 -6.24 5.96 -2.61
C LEU A 90 -5.48 7.27 -2.79
N ARG A 91 -6.18 8.40 -2.69
CA ARG A 91 -5.63 9.75 -2.80
C ARG A 91 -6.22 10.66 -1.72
N GLY A 92 -5.57 11.78 -1.46
CA GLY A 92 -6.06 12.78 -0.54
C GLY A 92 -6.22 12.27 0.89
N GLN A 93 -7.31 12.63 1.56
CA GLN A 93 -7.54 12.27 2.95
C GLN A 93 -7.60 10.76 3.18
N ARG A 94 -8.30 10.03 2.31
CA ARG A 94 -8.39 8.55 2.40
C ARG A 94 -7.04 7.86 2.31
N MET A 95 -6.12 8.39 1.53
CA MET A 95 -4.75 7.91 1.45
C MET A 95 -4.02 8.07 2.78
N TYR A 96 -4.10 9.25 3.41
CA TYR A 96 -3.48 9.49 4.71
C TYR A 96 -4.10 8.65 5.83
N ASP A 97 -5.42 8.50 5.83
CA ASP A 97 -6.12 7.67 6.82
C ASP A 97 -5.73 6.20 6.70
N PHE A 98 -5.64 5.69 5.48
CA PHE A 98 -5.14 4.33 5.22
C PHE A 98 -3.67 4.18 5.64
N PHE A 99 -2.84 5.14 5.30
CA PHE A 99 -1.41 5.12 5.62
C PHE A 99 -1.17 5.11 7.13
N GLN A 100 -1.94 5.89 7.87
CA GLN A 100 -1.89 5.89 9.34
C GLN A 100 -2.28 4.52 9.92
N ARG A 101 -3.40 3.95 9.45
CA ARG A 101 -3.83 2.61 9.90
C ARG A 101 -2.81 1.53 9.55
N LEU A 102 -2.20 1.63 8.39
CA LEU A 102 -1.15 0.70 7.96
C LEU A 102 0.04 0.72 8.93
N ILE A 103 0.54 1.89 9.29
CA ILE A 103 1.69 2.04 10.19
C ILE A 103 1.33 1.68 11.63
N ASP A 104 0.22 2.20 12.14
CA ASP A 104 -0.11 2.13 13.56
C ASP A 104 -0.75 0.79 13.96
N LEU A 105 -1.53 0.19 13.08
CA LEU A 105 -2.36 -0.97 13.39
C LEU A 105 -2.00 -2.22 12.60
N ALA A 106 -1.85 -2.13 11.30
CA ALA A 106 -1.70 -3.29 10.43
C ALA A 106 -0.30 -3.91 10.48
N ILE A 107 0.73 -3.13 10.22
CA ILE A 107 2.11 -3.61 10.21
C ILE A 107 2.55 -4.22 11.54
N PRO A 108 2.26 -3.63 12.72
CA PRO A 108 2.61 -4.24 14.01
C PRO A 108 1.93 -5.58 14.28
N ARG A 109 0.83 -5.90 13.59
CA ARG A 109 0.10 -7.17 13.72
C ARG A 109 0.60 -8.27 12.81
N GLU A 110 1.54 -7.98 11.91
CA GLU A 110 2.16 -8.98 11.05
C GLU A 110 3.00 -9.95 11.89
N LYS A 111 2.89 -11.25 11.59
CA LYS A 111 3.69 -12.28 12.26
C LYS A 111 5.17 -12.09 11.92
N ASP A 112 6.01 -12.26 12.94
CA ASP A 112 7.48 -12.19 12.82
C ASP A 112 7.98 -10.88 12.17
N PHE A 113 7.28 -9.79 12.44
CA PHE A 113 7.65 -8.48 11.91
C PHE A 113 8.99 -8.01 12.49
N ARG A 114 9.98 -7.80 11.62
CA ARG A 114 11.34 -7.34 11.96
C ARG A 114 11.72 -6.01 11.33
N GLY A 115 10.76 -5.27 10.84
CA GLY A 115 10.96 -4.05 10.07
C GLY A 115 10.84 -4.26 8.56
N LEU A 116 10.55 -3.19 7.85
CA LEU A 116 10.39 -3.18 6.41
C LEU A 116 11.73 -2.98 5.71
N ASN A 117 11.90 -3.62 4.57
CA ASN A 117 13.13 -3.56 3.82
C ASN A 117 13.37 -2.15 3.24
N GLU A 118 14.51 -1.57 3.55
CA GLU A 118 14.93 -0.26 3.01
C GLU A 118 15.22 -0.26 1.51
N LYS A 119 15.41 -1.43 0.91
CA LYS A 119 15.75 -1.60 -0.51
C LYS A 119 14.54 -1.79 -1.43
N SER A 120 13.33 -1.72 -0.90
CA SER A 120 12.09 -1.92 -1.68
C SER A 120 11.62 -0.67 -2.42
N PHE A 121 12.50 0.26 -2.69
CA PHE A 121 12.28 1.40 -3.57
C PHE A 121 12.53 1.03 -5.04
N ASP A 122 11.84 1.70 -5.95
CA ASP A 122 11.90 1.44 -7.40
C ASP A 122 13.00 2.22 -8.17
N GLY A 123 13.81 3.00 -7.48
CA GLY A 123 14.81 3.90 -8.07
C GLY A 123 14.28 5.29 -8.42
N LYS A 124 12.98 5.53 -8.24
CA LYS A 124 12.30 6.79 -8.57
C LYS A 124 11.49 7.38 -7.41
N GLY A 125 11.81 6.97 -6.19
CA GLY A 125 11.17 7.48 -4.99
C GLY A 125 9.84 6.85 -4.64
N ASN A 126 9.50 5.70 -5.17
CA ASN A 126 8.30 4.95 -4.82
C ASN A 126 8.66 3.71 -4.00
N TYR A 127 7.83 3.38 -3.03
CA TYR A 127 8.05 2.24 -2.14
C TYR A 127 6.99 1.16 -2.36
N ASN A 128 7.42 -0.09 -2.42
CA ASN A 128 6.54 -1.24 -2.58
C ASN A 128 6.70 -2.20 -1.42
N LEU A 129 5.58 -2.68 -0.89
CA LEU A 129 5.58 -3.72 0.14
C LEU A 129 4.51 -4.77 -0.15
N GLY A 130 4.82 -6.02 0.16
CA GLY A 130 3.89 -7.12 0.11
C GLY A 130 3.42 -7.49 1.51
N ILE A 131 2.11 -7.69 1.67
CA ILE A 131 1.49 -8.19 2.89
C ILE A 131 0.99 -9.60 2.60
N LYS A 132 1.34 -10.55 3.45
CA LYS A 132 1.00 -11.97 3.26
C LYS A 132 -0.44 -12.30 3.65
N GLU A 133 -0.99 -11.57 4.61
CA GLU A 133 -2.29 -11.87 5.23
C GLU A 133 -3.14 -10.60 5.35
N GLN A 134 -4.33 -10.58 4.74
CA GLN A 134 -5.25 -9.44 4.86
C GLN A 134 -5.83 -9.29 6.27
N ILE A 135 -5.77 -10.32 7.09
CA ILE A 135 -6.31 -10.33 8.45
C ILE A 135 -5.58 -9.40 9.44
N ILE A 136 -4.43 -8.86 9.05
CA ILE A 136 -3.71 -7.87 9.87
C ILE A 136 -4.45 -6.54 9.96
N PHE A 137 -5.34 -6.25 9.02
CA PHE A 137 -6.17 -5.05 9.05
C PHE A 137 -7.34 -5.22 10.03
N PRO A 138 -7.59 -4.25 10.92
CA PRO A 138 -8.66 -4.35 11.93
C PRO A 138 -10.07 -4.37 11.32
N GLU A 139 -10.23 -3.91 10.09
CA GLU A 139 -11.51 -3.92 9.35
C GLU A 139 -11.93 -5.32 8.92
N ILE A 140 -11.01 -6.27 8.90
CA ILE A 140 -11.26 -7.65 8.51
C ILE A 140 -11.60 -8.49 9.74
N ASP A 141 -12.78 -9.10 9.71
CA ASP A 141 -13.23 -10.06 10.71
C ASP A 141 -12.70 -11.45 10.34
N PHE A 142 -11.81 -11.99 11.19
CA PHE A 142 -11.19 -13.30 10.96
C PHE A 142 -12.21 -14.43 10.79
N ASP A 143 -13.33 -14.38 11.51
CA ASP A 143 -14.36 -15.42 11.46
C ASP A 143 -15.14 -15.42 10.14
N LYS A 144 -15.13 -14.33 9.41
CA LYS A 144 -15.82 -14.16 8.12
C LYS A 144 -14.92 -14.35 6.90
N VAL A 145 -13.63 -14.54 7.11
CA VAL A 145 -12.67 -14.74 6.02
C VAL A 145 -12.76 -16.18 5.51
N ASP A 146 -13.01 -16.33 4.21
CA ASP A 146 -13.01 -17.62 3.54
C ASP A 146 -11.61 -18.18 3.32
N LYS A 147 -10.66 -17.31 2.99
CA LYS A 147 -9.27 -17.66 2.73
C LYS A 147 -8.33 -16.49 3.02
N ILE A 148 -7.15 -16.80 3.54
CA ILE A 148 -6.07 -15.84 3.71
C ILE A 148 -5.49 -15.48 2.34
N ARG A 149 -5.45 -14.18 2.03
CA ARG A 149 -4.91 -13.63 0.79
C ARG A 149 -3.86 -12.58 1.09
N GLY A 150 -2.82 -12.56 0.26
CA GLY A 150 -1.85 -11.48 0.27
C GLY A 150 -2.28 -10.31 -0.59
N MET A 151 -1.61 -9.19 -0.40
CA MET A 151 -1.77 -8.00 -1.22
C MET A 151 -0.46 -7.26 -1.40
N ASP A 152 -0.37 -6.49 -2.47
CA ASP A 152 0.75 -5.60 -2.75
C ASP A 152 0.31 -4.16 -2.55
N ILE A 153 1.10 -3.39 -1.82
CA ILE A 153 0.87 -1.98 -1.55
C ILE A 153 2.00 -1.18 -2.18
N ALA A 154 1.66 -0.28 -3.10
CA ALA A 154 2.59 0.64 -3.74
C ALA A 154 2.33 2.06 -3.22
N ILE A 155 3.32 2.64 -2.58
CA ILE A 155 3.30 4.02 -2.08
C ILE A 155 4.02 4.90 -3.09
N THR A 156 3.27 5.75 -3.78
CA THR A 156 3.82 6.67 -4.78
C THR A 156 4.04 8.04 -4.16
N THR A 157 5.26 8.55 -4.31
CA THR A 157 5.64 9.88 -3.83
C THR A 157 6.03 10.80 -4.99
N SER A 158 6.14 12.09 -4.72
CA SER A 158 6.65 13.06 -5.69
C SER A 158 8.17 13.16 -5.73
N ALA A 159 8.87 12.41 -4.88
CA ALA A 159 10.32 12.37 -4.85
C ALA A 159 10.88 11.76 -6.15
N THR A 160 11.99 12.30 -6.63
CA THR A 160 12.69 11.78 -7.81
C THR A 160 13.78 10.77 -7.44
N LYS A 161 14.24 10.80 -6.18
CA LYS A 161 15.28 9.93 -5.64
C LYS A 161 14.73 9.10 -4.49
N ASP A 162 15.21 7.88 -4.35
CA ASP A 162 14.83 6.98 -3.27
C ASP A 162 15.22 7.51 -1.89
N GLU A 163 16.35 8.21 -1.80
CA GLU A 163 16.84 8.82 -0.56
C GLU A 163 15.87 9.86 -0.01
N ASP A 164 15.34 10.74 -0.87
CA ASP A 164 14.37 11.76 -0.50
C ASP A 164 13.03 11.14 -0.07
N ALA A 165 12.61 10.10 -0.78
CA ALA A 165 11.40 9.34 -0.42
C ALA A 165 11.57 8.60 0.91
N LYS A 166 12.73 8.03 1.17
CA LYS A 166 13.05 7.39 2.45
C LYS A 166 12.96 8.36 3.61
N GLU A 167 13.50 9.57 3.44
CA GLU A 167 13.41 10.62 4.46
C GLU A 167 11.96 11.07 4.69
N LEU A 168 11.16 11.19 3.64
CA LEU A 168 9.73 11.46 3.77
C LEU A 168 9.02 10.38 4.60
N LEU A 169 9.25 9.12 4.30
CA LEU A 169 8.64 8.00 5.03
C LEU A 169 9.15 7.92 6.48
N ASN A 170 10.42 8.21 6.74
CA ASN A 170 10.97 8.30 8.10
C ASN A 170 10.27 9.37 8.93
N CYS A 171 9.93 10.52 8.37
CA CYS A 171 9.18 11.56 9.05
C CYS A 171 7.76 11.13 9.44
N PHE A 172 7.19 10.17 8.76
CA PHE A 172 5.92 9.53 9.11
C PHE A 172 6.08 8.37 10.11
N ASN A 173 7.27 8.11 10.63
CA ASN A 173 7.59 6.96 11.47
C ASN A 173 7.36 5.60 10.78
N PHE A 174 7.63 5.54 9.49
CA PHE A 174 7.54 4.29 8.74
C PHE A 174 8.54 3.27 9.28
N PRO A 175 8.11 2.05 9.62
CA PRO A 175 8.91 1.10 10.38
C PRO A 175 9.93 0.37 9.50
N PHE A 176 10.95 1.06 9.04
CA PHE A 176 12.08 0.45 8.36
C PHE A 176 12.91 -0.41 9.30
N ARG A 177 13.51 -1.44 8.77
CA ARG A 177 14.45 -2.28 9.49
C ARG A 177 15.69 -1.47 9.83
N GLY A 178 15.97 -1.27 11.12
CA GLY A 178 17.16 -0.57 11.58
C GLY A 178 18.45 -1.30 11.21
N LYS A 179 19.55 -0.57 11.14
CA LYS A 179 20.88 -1.13 10.82
C LYS A 179 21.41 -2.13 11.85
N ASN A 180 20.72 -2.27 12.99
CA ASN A 180 21.11 -3.10 14.12
C ASN A 180 20.07 -4.21 14.38
N GLY A 181 19.80 -5.01 13.38
CA GLY A 181 18.94 -6.19 13.52
C GLY A 181 19.43 -7.36 12.69
#